data_fe97a847aa31981bc3adf7c02178df1c
#
_entry.id   fe97a847aa31981bc3adf7c02178df1c
#
_cell.length_a   1.000
_cell.length_b   1.000
_cell.length_c   1.000
_cell.angle_alpha   90.00
_cell.angle_beta   90.00
_cell.angle_gamma   90.00
#
_symmetry.space_group_name_H-M   'P 1'
#
loop_
_entity.id
_entity.type
_entity.pdbx_description
1 polymer ?
#
loop_
_entity_poly.entity_id
_entity_poly.type
_entity_poly.pdbx_seq_one_letter_code
_entity_poly.pdbx_strand_id
1 'polypeptide(L)'
;MGLVALLLIFLFAAMFVAVSVVSLGAQVFFPEAFNGVAAGLATLIKEIIYSPTIALVGLMLILPLAAFVFLRSKLIPRWKPWIMLALLLFLSLSVSGINVVISYIGNFFTTSLAEKDPATFWRFMWVYAGVFIIASPIVVVYSYTRDKLALYWREWMTDSFLDRYFQNRAYYEVNSQKEIDNPDQRIAEDIKSFTSTSLDFLLLMLGAVIDVISFTGILWSISTSLSIGLIIYAVFGTVVMVILGKRLIVLNFNQLRKEADFRYGLVHIRDNAESIAFYRGEAQESVQVKHRFLEAVRNFNLLIGWQRNLEYFTRSYKYATYIIPSLFLASIYFAGEIRYGDIIQAEFAFRQVLEAFSLVVYKIESLSAFAAGINRLATFNEFLRDEKNAVELEVRTIDTVIGSQLMLEHVTLDTPKHQKTLIRDLSVAVQPGEGVLIVGQSGAGKSSLLRAIAGLWDSGTGRLVRPELGEMLFLPQRPYMILGSLRSQLLYPNSSSEVDEEKLHHVLASVNLADLPERLGGFEADLDWAEILSLGEQQRLAFARLLLTKPRYAILDEATSALDLDNEQHLYEQLQATKTTFVSVGHRVSLVKYHQQVLELLGDGSWRLVSTEEYRCSAKVFG
;
A
#
# COMPACT_ATOMS: atom_id res chain seq x y z
N MET A 1 -0.14 20.10 5.40
CA MET A 1 0.05 20.51 6.81
C MET A 1 -0.58 21.85 7.11
N GLY A 2 -0.22 22.97 6.42
CA GLY A 2 -0.76 24.30 6.75
C GLY A 2 -2.30 24.42 6.74
N LEU A 3 -2.99 23.82 5.75
CA LEU A 3 -4.46 23.83 5.69
C LEU A 3 -5.13 23.07 6.84
N VAL A 4 -4.53 21.96 7.29
CA VAL A 4 -5.03 21.19 8.43
C VAL A 4 -4.86 21.99 9.73
N ALA A 5 -3.72 22.67 9.91
CA ALA A 5 -3.49 23.54 11.05
C ALA A 5 -4.48 24.72 11.08
N LEU A 6 -4.74 25.35 9.92
CA LEU A 6 -5.76 26.42 9.81
C LEU A 6 -7.16 25.90 10.14
N LEU A 7 -7.51 24.70 9.69
CA LEU A 7 -8.79 24.07 10.01
C LEU A 7 -8.93 23.80 11.51
N LEU A 8 -7.88 23.31 12.16
CA LEU A 8 -7.84 23.10 13.61
C LEU A 8 -8.03 24.40 14.39
N ILE A 9 -7.31 25.46 14.01
CA ILE A 9 -7.44 26.79 14.62
C ILE A 9 -8.88 27.31 14.50
N PHE A 10 -9.46 27.18 13.30
CA PHE A 10 -10.86 27.57 13.06
C PHE A 10 -11.83 26.78 13.93
N LEU A 11 -11.71 25.45 13.97
CA LEU A 11 -12.61 24.58 14.74
C LEU A 11 -12.49 24.83 16.25
N PHE A 12 -11.27 25.08 16.74
CA PHE A 12 -11.06 25.40 18.15
C PHE A 12 -11.74 26.72 18.54
N ALA A 13 -11.59 27.74 17.71
CA ALA A 13 -12.25 29.05 17.93
C ALA A 13 -13.78 28.93 17.79
N ALA A 14 -14.27 28.16 16.81
CA ALA A 14 -15.70 27.92 16.61
C ALA A 14 -16.31 27.14 17.79
N MET A 15 -15.61 26.14 18.32
CA MET A 15 -16.04 25.41 19.51
C MET A 15 -16.06 26.29 20.75
N PHE A 16 -15.07 27.16 20.94
CA PHE A 16 -15.08 28.14 22.03
C PHE A 16 -16.30 29.07 21.94
N VAL A 17 -16.62 29.58 20.75
CA VAL A 17 -17.81 30.41 20.55
C VAL A 17 -19.08 29.63 20.84
N ALA A 18 -19.20 28.39 20.34
CA ALA A 18 -20.38 27.56 20.57
C ALA A 18 -20.59 27.28 22.07
N VAL A 19 -19.53 26.89 22.79
CA VAL A 19 -19.54 26.65 24.24
C VAL A 19 -19.91 27.95 24.99
N SER A 20 -19.38 29.09 24.56
CA SER A 20 -19.71 30.40 25.15
C SER A 20 -21.18 30.74 24.98
N VAL A 21 -21.75 30.57 23.79
CA VAL A 21 -23.16 30.81 23.51
C VAL A 21 -24.06 29.89 24.31
N VAL A 22 -23.75 28.58 24.34
CA VAL A 22 -24.52 27.60 25.11
C VAL A 22 -24.42 27.89 26.62
N SER A 23 -23.25 28.23 27.13
CA SER A 23 -23.02 28.55 28.54
C SER A 23 -23.76 29.79 28.99
N LEU A 24 -23.67 30.89 28.20
CA LEU A 24 -24.40 32.13 28.49
C LEU A 24 -25.91 31.91 28.34
N GLY A 25 -26.37 31.17 27.35
CA GLY A 25 -27.77 30.79 27.20
C GLY A 25 -28.27 29.96 28.38
N ALA A 26 -27.53 28.95 28.81
CA ALA A 26 -27.87 28.12 29.96
C ALA A 26 -27.91 28.95 31.27
N GLN A 27 -27.04 29.94 31.43
CA GLN A 27 -27.06 30.85 32.58
C GLN A 27 -28.33 31.73 32.60
N VAL A 28 -28.82 32.13 31.41
CA VAL A 28 -30.04 32.96 31.30
C VAL A 28 -31.30 32.12 31.52
N PHE A 29 -31.40 30.96 30.90
CA PHE A 29 -32.62 30.13 30.93
C PHE A 29 -32.74 29.23 32.15
N PHE A 30 -31.60 28.81 32.75
CA PHE A 30 -31.53 27.86 33.86
C PHE A 30 -30.51 28.29 34.93
N PRO A 31 -30.65 29.50 35.54
CA PRO A 31 -29.62 30.11 36.38
C PRO A 31 -29.24 29.27 37.61
N GLU A 32 -30.22 28.67 38.30
CA GLU A 32 -29.94 27.84 39.48
C GLU A 32 -29.19 26.55 39.15
N ALA A 33 -29.60 25.90 38.06
CA ALA A 33 -28.96 24.68 37.60
C ALA A 33 -27.54 24.94 37.10
N PHE A 34 -27.35 26.02 36.35
CA PHE A 34 -26.05 26.38 35.75
C PHE A 34 -25.04 26.85 36.79
N ASN A 35 -25.47 27.74 37.71
CA ASN A 35 -24.57 28.25 38.75
C ASN A 35 -24.11 27.16 39.73
N GLY A 36 -24.89 26.10 39.91
CA GLY A 36 -24.48 24.94 40.68
C GLY A 36 -23.43 24.03 39.99
N VAL A 37 -23.35 24.09 38.65
CA VAL A 37 -22.51 23.15 37.87
C VAL A 37 -21.32 23.84 37.20
N ALA A 38 -21.48 25.09 36.76
CA ALA A 38 -20.54 25.74 35.83
C ALA A 38 -20.34 27.23 36.07
N ALA A 39 -20.50 27.71 37.30
CA ALA A 39 -20.31 29.16 37.60
C ALA A 39 -18.89 29.64 37.24
N GLY A 40 -17.86 28.81 37.47
CA GLY A 40 -16.49 29.11 37.10
C GLY A 40 -16.25 29.19 35.59
N LEU A 41 -16.95 28.36 34.80
CA LEU A 41 -16.90 28.40 33.34
C LEU A 41 -17.49 29.71 32.80
N ALA A 42 -18.63 30.16 33.36
CA ALA A 42 -19.26 31.43 32.97
C ALA A 42 -18.37 32.63 33.29
N THR A 43 -17.69 32.63 34.42
CA THR A 43 -16.77 33.71 34.79
C THR A 43 -15.55 33.74 33.85
N LEU A 44 -14.94 32.61 33.55
CA LEU A 44 -13.84 32.51 32.57
C LEU A 44 -14.27 32.95 31.17
N ILE A 45 -15.46 32.53 30.71
CA ILE A 45 -15.98 32.93 29.41
C ILE A 45 -16.21 34.45 29.37
N LYS A 46 -16.80 35.02 30.42
CA LYS A 46 -16.98 36.47 30.52
C LYS A 46 -15.66 37.21 30.54
N GLU A 47 -14.70 36.75 31.30
CA GLU A 47 -13.36 37.33 31.36
C GLU A 47 -12.69 37.34 29.99
N ILE A 48 -12.77 36.28 29.21
CA ILE A 48 -12.24 36.19 27.85
C ILE A 48 -13.01 37.11 26.88
N ILE A 49 -14.35 37.15 26.97
CA ILE A 49 -15.21 37.99 26.11
C ILE A 49 -14.95 39.48 26.34
N TYR A 50 -14.78 39.91 27.57
CA TYR A 50 -14.51 41.31 27.92
C TYR A 50 -13.03 41.71 27.87
N SER A 51 -12.13 40.74 27.62
CA SER A 51 -10.69 40.95 27.45
C SER A 51 -10.32 41.22 25.98
N PRO A 52 -9.18 41.89 25.71
CA PRO A 52 -8.61 42.01 24.37
C PRO A 52 -8.41 40.68 23.64
N THR A 53 -8.39 39.57 24.38
CA THR A 53 -8.26 38.21 23.83
C THR A 53 -9.40 37.81 22.90
N ILE A 54 -10.59 38.47 22.97
CA ILE A 54 -11.68 38.23 22.03
C ILE A 54 -11.29 38.57 20.58
N ALA A 55 -10.40 39.54 20.38
CA ALA A 55 -9.87 39.87 19.06
C ALA A 55 -9.04 38.72 18.48
N LEU A 56 -8.32 37.99 19.33
CA LEU A 56 -7.55 36.80 18.92
C LEU A 56 -8.49 35.67 18.47
N VAL A 57 -9.61 35.46 19.17
CA VAL A 57 -10.64 34.48 18.77
C VAL A 57 -11.26 34.88 17.43
N GLY A 58 -11.56 36.17 17.23
CA GLY A 58 -12.02 36.67 15.95
C GLY A 58 -11.01 36.44 14.81
N LEU A 59 -9.73 36.69 15.06
CA LEU A 59 -8.66 36.45 14.10
C LEU A 59 -8.55 34.94 13.76
N MET A 60 -8.64 34.06 14.76
CA MET A 60 -8.64 32.62 14.60
C MET A 60 -9.83 32.08 13.80
N LEU A 61 -10.94 32.80 13.72
CA LEU A 61 -12.07 32.47 12.85
C LEU A 61 -11.91 33.04 11.44
N ILE A 62 -11.54 34.33 11.33
CA ILE A 62 -11.53 35.03 10.04
C ILE A 62 -10.39 34.61 9.15
N LEU A 63 -9.18 34.44 9.70
CA LEU A 63 -7.99 34.15 8.91
C LEU A 63 -8.04 32.77 8.21
N PRO A 64 -8.44 31.66 8.87
CA PRO A 64 -8.64 30.39 8.19
C PRO A 64 -9.79 30.45 7.17
N LEU A 65 -10.90 31.10 7.50
CA LEU A 65 -12.03 31.24 6.58
C LEU A 65 -11.61 31.96 5.29
N ALA A 66 -10.85 33.04 5.40
CA ALA A 66 -10.31 33.77 4.27
C ALA A 66 -9.36 32.90 3.42
N ALA A 67 -8.50 32.11 4.08
CA ALA A 67 -7.62 31.17 3.41
C ALA A 67 -8.40 30.06 2.65
N PHE A 68 -9.45 29.50 3.24
CA PHE A 68 -10.32 28.53 2.58
C PHE A 68 -11.08 29.11 1.39
N VAL A 69 -11.56 30.34 1.49
CA VAL A 69 -12.22 31.06 0.38
C VAL A 69 -11.21 31.32 -0.75
N PHE A 70 -10.01 31.74 -0.43
CA PHE A 70 -8.94 31.97 -1.42
C PHE A 70 -8.54 30.68 -2.15
N LEU A 71 -8.50 29.54 -1.45
CA LEU A 71 -8.12 28.24 -2.00
C LEU A 71 -9.31 27.41 -2.52
N ARG A 72 -10.50 28.03 -2.62
CA ARG A 72 -11.75 27.32 -3.01
C ARG A 72 -11.63 26.52 -4.31
N SER A 73 -10.94 27.02 -5.32
CA SER A 73 -10.75 26.35 -6.62
C SER A 73 -10.01 25.01 -6.51
N LYS A 74 -9.12 24.87 -5.52
CA LYS A 74 -8.38 23.63 -5.23
C LYS A 74 -9.15 22.70 -4.31
N LEU A 75 -10.06 23.21 -3.49
CA LEU A 75 -10.80 22.46 -2.47
C LEU A 75 -12.14 21.91 -2.99
N ILE A 76 -12.85 22.66 -3.86
CA ILE A 76 -14.16 22.26 -4.39
C ILE A 76 -14.12 20.88 -5.08
N PRO A 77 -13.14 20.51 -5.92
CA PRO A 77 -13.12 19.20 -6.53
C PRO A 77 -13.03 18.04 -5.53
N ARG A 78 -12.56 18.33 -4.30
CA ARG A 78 -12.35 17.35 -3.22
C ARG A 78 -13.08 17.73 -1.93
N TRP A 79 -14.28 18.31 -2.03
CA TRP A 79 -15.01 18.84 -0.88
C TRP A 79 -15.40 17.77 0.16
N LYS A 80 -15.77 16.55 -0.30
CA LYS A 80 -16.18 15.45 0.59
C LYS A 80 -15.10 15.07 1.62
N PRO A 81 -13.86 14.73 1.23
CA PRO A 81 -12.79 14.46 2.20
C PRO A 81 -12.52 15.63 3.16
N TRP A 82 -12.62 16.89 2.69
CA TRP A 82 -12.38 18.04 3.55
C TRP A 82 -13.47 18.22 4.60
N ILE A 83 -14.74 18.03 4.24
CA ILE A 83 -15.86 18.07 5.21
C ILE A 83 -15.72 16.91 6.20
N MET A 84 -15.39 15.71 5.74
CA MET A 84 -15.17 14.57 6.64
C MET A 84 -14.00 14.81 7.60
N LEU A 85 -12.91 15.41 7.13
CA LEU A 85 -11.79 15.78 7.99
C LEU A 85 -12.20 16.85 9.02
N ALA A 86 -12.94 17.88 8.59
CA ALA A 86 -13.45 18.92 9.50
C ALA A 86 -14.37 18.32 10.56
N LEU A 87 -15.30 17.45 10.16
CA LEU A 87 -16.18 16.73 11.08
C LEU A 87 -15.39 15.85 12.05
N LEU A 88 -14.40 15.13 11.56
CA LEU A 88 -13.56 14.24 12.36
C LEU A 88 -12.77 15.02 13.42
N LEU A 89 -12.17 16.15 13.04
CA LEU A 89 -11.44 17.02 13.97
C LEU A 89 -12.38 17.64 14.99
N PHE A 90 -13.57 18.08 14.56
CA PHE A 90 -14.61 18.58 15.48
C PHE A 90 -15.07 17.52 16.49
N LEU A 91 -15.31 16.30 16.01
CA LEU A 91 -15.69 15.18 16.89
C LEU A 91 -14.55 14.80 17.85
N SER A 92 -13.29 14.85 17.41
CA SER A 92 -12.12 14.63 18.27
C SER A 92 -12.06 15.64 19.42
N LEU A 93 -12.25 16.94 19.10
CA LEU A 93 -12.35 17.99 20.11
C LEU A 93 -13.54 17.79 21.05
N SER A 94 -14.68 17.33 20.50
CA SER A 94 -15.88 17.05 21.28
C SER A 94 -15.65 15.88 22.26
N VAL A 95 -14.95 14.84 21.85
CA VAL A 95 -14.61 13.70 22.73
C VAL A 95 -13.75 14.14 23.92
N SER A 96 -12.67 14.92 23.66
CA SER A 96 -11.85 15.48 24.74
C SER A 96 -12.65 16.43 25.64
N GLY A 97 -13.52 17.26 25.06
CA GLY A 97 -14.42 18.13 25.83
C GLY A 97 -15.40 17.36 26.73
N ILE A 98 -15.97 16.27 26.23
CA ILE A 98 -16.83 15.37 26.99
C ILE A 98 -16.07 14.75 28.18
N ASN A 99 -14.81 14.33 27.99
CA ASN A 99 -13.99 13.80 29.09
C ASN A 99 -13.76 14.83 30.20
N VAL A 100 -13.58 16.10 29.85
CA VAL A 100 -13.50 17.20 30.82
C VAL A 100 -14.83 17.37 31.56
N VAL A 101 -15.96 17.36 30.86
CA VAL A 101 -17.30 17.44 31.46
C VAL A 101 -17.56 16.27 32.42
N ILE A 102 -17.21 15.06 31.99
CA ILE A 102 -17.30 13.82 32.82
C ILE A 102 -16.49 13.99 34.12
N SER A 103 -15.28 14.58 34.04
CA SER A 103 -14.44 14.84 35.21
C SER A 103 -15.11 15.76 36.24
N TYR A 104 -15.71 16.88 35.80
CA TYR A 104 -16.42 17.81 36.69
C TYR A 104 -17.69 17.22 37.27
N ILE A 105 -18.53 16.58 36.45
CA ILE A 105 -19.77 15.95 36.95
C ILE A 105 -19.45 14.82 37.93
N GLY A 106 -18.39 14.03 37.63
CA GLY A 106 -17.89 13.00 38.54
C GLY A 106 -17.48 13.56 39.88
N ASN A 107 -16.83 14.74 39.92
CA ASN A 107 -16.50 15.43 41.16
C ASN A 107 -17.76 15.75 42.00
N PHE A 108 -18.75 16.43 41.40
CA PHE A 108 -20.00 16.77 42.13
C PHE A 108 -20.78 15.53 42.58
N PHE A 109 -20.86 14.51 41.73
CA PHE A 109 -21.49 13.24 42.05
C PHE A 109 -20.84 12.55 43.25
N THR A 110 -19.51 12.44 43.25
CA THR A 110 -18.78 11.78 44.35
C THR A 110 -18.75 12.61 45.64
N THR A 111 -18.70 13.95 45.52
CA THR A 111 -18.80 14.85 46.67
C THR A 111 -20.15 14.72 47.36
N SER A 112 -21.29 14.77 46.63
CA SER A 112 -22.62 14.65 47.20
C SER A 112 -22.84 13.31 47.88
N LEU A 113 -22.21 12.23 47.37
CA LEU A 113 -22.24 10.92 48.01
C LEU A 113 -21.47 10.93 49.35
N ALA A 114 -20.30 11.54 49.40
CA ALA A 114 -19.47 11.65 50.59
C ALA A 114 -20.12 12.54 51.66
N GLU A 115 -20.78 13.62 51.27
CA GLU A 115 -21.51 14.54 52.14
C GLU A 115 -22.92 14.02 52.54
N LYS A 116 -23.33 12.85 52.00
CA LYS A 116 -24.66 12.26 52.25
C LYS A 116 -25.83 13.15 51.89
N ASP A 117 -25.70 13.95 50.80
CA ASP A 117 -26.75 14.79 50.24
C ASP A 117 -27.51 14.04 49.12
N PRO A 118 -28.70 13.45 49.41
CA PRO A 118 -29.43 12.68 48.43
C PRO A 118 -29.99 13.54 47.29
N ALA A 119 -30.31 14.81 47.53
CA ALA A 119 -30.94 15.68 46.53
C ALA A 119 -29.93 16.00 45.41
N THR A 120 -28.75 16.43 45.82
CA THR A 120 -27.64 16.72 44.91
C THR A 120 -27.12 15.47 44.19
N PHE A 121 -27.05 14.33 44.90
CA PHE A 121 -26.66 13.02 44.36
C PHE A 121 -27.54 12.61 43.18
N TRP A 122 -28.88 12.54 43.35
CA TRP A 122 -29.79 12.10 42.29
C TRP A 122 -29.79 13.07 41.11
N ARG A 123 -29.62 14.37 41.36
CA ARG A 123 -29.53 15.39 40.32
C ARG A 123 -28.30 15.12 39.43
N PHE A 124 -27.09 14.99 39.99
CA PHE A 124 -25.88 14.74 39.23
C PHE A 124 -25.81 13.35 38.63
N MET A 125 -26.46 12.35 39.24
CA MET A 125 -26.61 11.02 38.69
C MET A 125 -27.34 11.05 37.34
N TRP A 126 -28.45 11.78 37.23
CA TRP A 126 -29.17 11.91 35.97
C TRP A 126 -28.41 12.74 34.93
N VAL A 127 -27.70 13.77 35.34
CA VAL A 127 -26.82 14.54 34.45
C VAL A 127 -25.71 13.64 33.92
N TYR A 128 -25.11 12.82 34.77
CA TYR A 128 -24.04 11.89 34.41
C TYR A 128 -24.53 10.83 33.41
N ALA A 129 -25.69 10.26 33.66
CA ALA A 129 -26.34 9.33 32.73
C ALA A 129 -26.63 10.00 31.36
N GLY A 130 -27.14 11.23 31.38
CA GLY A 130 -27.40 12.03 30.17
C GLY A 130 -26.13 12.28 29.35
N VAL A 131 -25.01 12.58 30.00
CA VAL A 131 -23.72 12.77 29.32
C VAL A 131 -23.28 11.49 28.61
N PHE A 132 -23.42 10.33 29.23
CA PHE A 132 -23.07 9.06 28.57
C PHE A 132 -23.98 8.73 27.38
N ILE A 133 -25.28 9.05 27.47
CA ILE A 133 -26.22 8.88 26.35
C ILE A 133 -25.79 9.75 25.15
N ILE A 134 -25.30 10.98 25.40
CA ILE A 134 -24.82 11.88 24.34
C ILE A 134 -23.41 11.48 23.86
N ALA A 135 -22.52 11.08 24.75
CA ALA A 135 -21.14 10.70 24.45
C ALA A 135 -21.06 9.50 23.53
N SER A 136 -21.89 8.48 23.78
CA SER A 136 -21.85 7.20 23.04
C SER A 136 -22.01 7.39 21.52
N PRO A 137 -23.06 8.07 20.99
CA PRO A 137 -23.18 8.31 19.56
C PRO A 137 -22.05 9.18 19.00
N ILE A 138 -21.52 10.15 19.76
CA ILE A 138 -20.41 11.00 19.32
C ILE A 138 -19.16 10.16 19.08
N VAL A 139 -18.81 9.27 20.02
CA VAL A 139 -17.65 8.37 19.88
C VAL A 139 -17.84 7.39 18.72
N VAL A 140 -19.04 6.84 18.53
CA VAL A 140 -19.34 5.94 17.41
C VAL A 140 -19.22 6.66 16.06
N VAL A 141 -19.82 7.86 15.94
CA VAL A 141 -19.73 8.68 14.71
C VAL A 141 -18.28 9.11 14.45
N TYR A 142 -17.52 9.42 15.49
CA TYR A 142 -16.09 9.72 15.39
C TYR A 142 -15.32 8.54 14.77
N SER A 143 -15.46 7.34 15.32
CA SER A 143 -14.77 6.16 14.80
C SER A 143 -15.21 5.82 13.37
N TYR A 144 -16.51 5.88 13.09
CA TYR A 144 -17.05 5.65 11.75
C TYR A 144 -16.50 6.67 10.72
N THR A 145 -16.48 7.95 11.08
CA THR A 145 -15.99 9.02 10.18
C THR A 145 -14.50 8.87 9.90
N ARG A 146 -13.71 8.49 10.92
CA ARG A 146 -12.28 8.19 10.79
C ARG A 146 -12.05 7.06 9.77
N ASP A 147 -12.73 5.94 9.96
CA ASP A 147 -12.55 4.76 9.13
C ASP A 147 -13.02 5.00 7.68
N LYS A 148 -14.10 5.75 7.50
CA LYS A 148 -14.58 6.17 6.18
C LYS A 148 -13.61 7.12 5.48
N LEU A 149 -13.04 8.08 6.19
CA LEU A 149 -12.04 8.99 5.61
C LEU A 149 -10.76 8.25 5.21
N ALA A 150 -10.31 7.30 6.04
CA ALA A 150 -9.18 6.43 5.72
C ALA A 150 -9.44 5.61 4.44
N LEU A 151 -10.67 5.08 4.30
CA LEU A 151 -11.07 4.32 3.12
C LEU A 151 -11.10 5.18 1.85
N TYR A 152 -11.67 6.39 1.89
CA TYR A 152 -11.65 7.33 0.77
C TYR A 152 -10.22 7.70 0.34
N TRP A 153 -9.35 7.93 1.33
CA TRP A 153 -7.95 8.26 1.04
C TRP A 153 -7.23 7.06 0.41
N ARG A 154 -7.48 5.85 0.92
CA ARG A 154 -6.96 4.61 0.36
C ARG A 154 -7.42 4.41 -1.09
N GLU A 155 -8.72 4.53 -1.35
CA GLU A 155 -9.30 4.40 -2.69
C GLU A 155 -8.60 5.33 -3.69
N TRP A 156 -8.57 6.62 -3.39
CA TRP A 156 -7.91 7.61 -4.23
C TRP A 156 -6.41 7.33 -4.45
N MET A 157 -5.71 6.93 -3.38
CA MET A 157 -4.27 6.69 -3.46
C MET A 157 -3.96 5.42 -4.25
N THR A 158 -4.72 4.34 -4.02
CA THR A 158 -4.58 3.08 -4.74
C THR A 158 -4.83 3.25 -6.23
N ASP A 159 -5.94 3.93 -6.59
CA ASP A 159 -6.29 4.23 -7.98
C ASP A 159 -5.16 5.03 -8.67
N SER A 160 -4.68 6.09 -8.04
CA SER A 160 -3.57 6.89 -8.56
C SER A 160 -2.24 6.13 -8.71
N PHE A 161 -1.98 5.13 -7.86
CA PHE A 161 -0.78 4.30 -7.97
C PHE A 161 -0.94 3.24 -9.06
N LEU A 162 -2.13 2.64 -9.19
CA LEU A 162 -2.44 1.67 -10.24
C LEU A 162 -2.35 2.31 -11.62
N ASP A 163 -2.94 3.50 -11.83
CA ASP A 163 -2.85 4.23 -13.09
C ASP A 163 -1.40 4.42 -13.51
N ARG A 164 -0.54 4.88 -12.61
CA ARG A 164 0.88 5.09 -12.88
C ARG A 164 1.67 3.79 -13.06
N TYR A 165 1.32 2.75 -12.32
CA TYR A 165 1.96 1.44 -12.40
C TYR A 165 1.75 0.78 -13.77
N PHE A 166 0.56 0.98 -14.36
CA PHE A 166 0.26 0.47 -15.71
C PHE A 166 0.65 1.43 -16.84
N GLN A 167 0.82 2.73 -16.55
CA GLN A 167 1.25 3.71 -17.52
C GLN A 167 2.68 3.41 -17.99
N ASN A 168 2.95 3.57 -19.31
CA ASN A 168 4.26 3.38 -19.92
C ASN A 168 4.96 2.04 -19.58
N ARG A 169 4.21 1.04 -19.17
CA ARG A 169 4.74 -0.27 -18.73
C ARG A 169 5.67 -0.21 -17.51
N ALA A 170 5.46 0.76 -16.61
CA ALA A 170 6.26 0.90 -15.39
C ALA A 170 6.33 -0.40 -14.57
N TYR A 171 5.26 -1.23 -14.60
CA TYR A 171 5.26 -2.56 -13.97
C TYR A 171 6.39 -3.49 -14.47
N TYR A 172 6.81 -3.35 -15.73
CA TYR A 172 7.90 -4.13 -16.28
C TYR A 172 9.26 -3.59 -15.83
N GLU A 173 9.44 -2.28 -15.84
CA GLU A 173 10.68 -1.62 -15.44
C GLU A 173 10.97 -1.81 -13.95
N VAL A 174 9.93 -1.73 -13.09
CA VAL A 174 10.04 -1.99 -11.65
C VAL A 174 10.67 -3.35 -11.36
N ASN A 175 10.30 -4.41 -12.10
CA ASN A 175 10.85 -5.74 -11.90
C ASN A 175 12.36 -5.84 -12.18
N SER A 176 12.92 -4.90 -12.93
CA SER A 176 14.37 -4.83 -13.20
C SER A 176 15.15 -4.10 -12.10
N GLN A 177 14.45 -3.34 -11.23
CA GLN A 177 15.05 -2.52 -10.17
C GLN A 177 15.18 -3.31 -8.87
N LYS A 178 16.43 -3.54 -8.42
CA LYS A 178 16.72 -4.26 -7.16
C LYS A 178 16.28 -3.50 -5.90
N GLU A 179 16.06 -2.19 -6.00
CA GLU A 179 15.71 -1.34 -4.86
C GLU A 179 14.20 -1.34 -4.57
N ILE A 180 13.39 -1.78 -5.54
CA ILE A 180 11.94 -1.85 -5.41
C ILE A 180 11.53 -3.32 -5.37
N ASP A 181 11.42 -3.84 -4.17
CA ASP A 181 10.85 -5.18 -3.91
C ASP A 181 9.32 -5.11 -3.77
N ASN A 182 8.66 -6.19 -4.12
CA ASN A 182 7.24 -6.46 -3.88
C ASN A 182 6.31 -5.24 -4.17
N PRO A 183 6.20 -4.76 -5.42
CA PRO A 183 5.33 -3.63 -5.77
C PRO A 183 3.85 -3.89 -5.47
N ASP A 184 3.40 -5.14 -5.54
CA ASP A 184 2.08 -5.63 -5.15
C ASP A 184 1.79 -5.35 -3.68
N GLN A 185 2.73 -5.66 -2.78
CA GLN A 185 2.61 -5.38 -1.34
C GLN A 185 2.56 -3.88 -1.07
N ARG A 186 3.35 -3.08 -1.80
CA ARG A 186 3.35 -1.61 -1.66
C ARG A 186 1.99 -1.01 -2.00
N ILE A 187 1.35 -1.50 -3.08
CA ILE A 187 0.03 -1.02 -3.50
C ILE A 187 -1.08 -1.57 -2.58
N ALA A 188 -1.06 -2.85 -2.23
CA ALA A 188 -2.15 -3.48 -1.48
C ALA A 188 -2.09 -3.19 0.02
N GLU A 189 -0.91 -3.28 0.66
CA GLU A 189 -0.73 -3.23 2.11
C GLU A 189 -0.15 -1.91 2.60
N ASP A 190 0.93 -1.39 1.98
CA ASP A 190 1.58 -0.18 2.48
C ASP A 190 0.68 1.05 2.30
N ILE A 191 -0.08 1.17 1.20
CA ILE A 191 -1.07 2.25 1.04
C ILE A 191 -2.17 2.16 2.09
N LYS A 192 -2.69 0.95 2.37
CA LYS A 192 -3.70 0.72 3.41
C LYS A 192 -3.17 1.14 4.78
N SER A 193 -1.98 0.68 5.13
CA SER A 193 -1.33 1.02 6.39
C SER A 193 -1.05 2.52 6.49
N PHE A 194 -0.55 3.14 5.42
CA PHE A 194 -0.26 4.57 5.39
C PHE A 194 -1.50 5.42 5.64
N THR A 195 -2.59 5.15 4.95
CA THR A 195 -3.80 5.98 5.03
C THR A 195 -4.51 5.86 6.38
N SER A 196 -4.60 4.65 6.96
CA SER A 196 -5.20 4.45 8.28
C SER A 196 -4.31 4.98 9.40
N THR A 197 -3.03 4.60 9.39
CA THR A 197 -2.11 4.94 10.48
C THR A 197 -1.81 6.44 10.54
N SER A 198 -1.74 7.14 9.38
CA SER A 198 -1.56 8.60 9.36
C SER A 198 -2.69 9.33 10.06
N LEU A 199 -3.94 8.93 9.82
CA LEU A 199 -5.10 9.52 10.49
C LEU A 199 -5.14 9.17 11.98
N ASP A 200 -4.86 7.92 12.31
CA ASP A 200 -4.81 7.48 13.70
C ASP A 200 -3.76 8.27 14.50
N PHE A 201 -2.55 8.45 13.96
CA PHE A 201 -1.52 9.25 14.64
C PHE A 201 -1.87 10.72 14.73
N LEU A 202 -2.43 11.31 13.67
CA LEU A 202 -2.86 12.70 13.70
C LEU A 202 -3.86 12.96 14.84
N LEU A 203 -4.89 12.12 14.91
CA LEU A 203 -5.97 12.26 15.89
C LEU A 203 -5.49 11.94 17.31
N LEU A 204 -4.67 10.92 17.43
CA LEU A 204 -4.08 10.48 18.68
C LEU A 204 -3.19 11.57 19.29
N MET A 205 -2.30 12.18 18.49
CA MET A 205 -1.44 13.28 18.94
C MET A 205 -2.25 14.53 19.28
N LEU A 206 -3.28 14.84 18.46
CA LEU A 206 -4.17 15.95 18.74
C LEU A 206 -4.90 15.75 20.07
N GLY A 207 -5.53 14.59 20.28
CA GLY A 207 -6.21 14.24 21.53
C GLY A 207 -5.26 14.32 22.73
N ALA A 208 -4.06 13.75 22.63
CA ALA A 208 -3.07 13.76 23.70
C ALA A 208 -2.66 15.20 24.09
N VAL A 209 -2.43 16.08 23.11
CA VAL A 209 -2.09 17.50 23.39
C VAL A 209 -3.25 18.20 24.10
N ILE A 210 -4.48 18.00 23.64
CA ILE A 210 -5.67 18.62 24.25
C ILE A 210 -5.88 18.08 25.67
N ASP A 211 -5.75 16.78 25.87
CA ASP A 211 -5.91 16.15 27.18
C ASP A 211 -4.84 16.62 28.17
N VAL A 212 -3.57 16.72 27.73
CA VAL A 212 -2.49 17.28 28.57
C VAL A 212 -2.81 18.71 29.00
N ILE A 213 -3.20 19.58 28.08
CA ILE A 213 -3.50 20.98 28.38
C ILE A 213 -4.71 21.05 29.33
N SER A 214 -5.81 20.36 28.99
CA SER A 214 -7.06 20.44 29.75
C SER A 214 -6.92 19.87 31.16
N PHE A 215 -6.37 18.68 31.28
CA PHE A 215 -6.28 17.99 32.58
C PHE A 215 -5.14 18.52 33.47
N THR A 216 -4.04 19.03 32.88
CA THR A 216 -3.06 19.79 33.66
C THR A 216 -3.65 21.07 34.21
N GLY A 217 -4.49 21.78 33.44
CA GLY A 217 -5.23 22.95 33.91
C GLY A 217 -6.17 22.62 35.08
N ILE A 218 -6.90 21.51 35.02
CA ILE A 218 -7.74 21.02 36.12
C ILE A 218 -6.90 20.73 37.36
N LEU A 219 -5.80 19.98 37.21
CA LEU A 219 -4.90 19.68 38.33
C LEU A 219 -4.28 20.91 38.95
N TRP A 220 -3.89 21.88 38.11
CA TRP A 220 -3.33 23.15 38.58
C TRP A 220 -4.33 23.94 39.44
N SER A 221 -5.62 23.91 39.09
CA SER A 221 -6.67 24.55 39.87
C SER A 221 -6.97 23.86 41.21
N ILE A 222 -6.66 22.55 41.35
CA ILE A 222 -6.84 21.82 42.60
C ILE A 222 -5.59 21.91 43.47
N SER A 223 -4.39 21.66 42.89
CA SER A 223 -3.12 21.70 43.60
C SER A 223 -1.94 21.91 42.66
N THR A 224 -1.25 23.03 42.81
CA THR A 224 -0.03 23.35 42.04
C THR A 224 1.09 22.34 42.33
N SER A 225 1.25 21.91 43.61
CA SER A 225 2.28 20.93 44.00
C SER A 225 2.04 19.57 43.32
N LEU A 226 0.79 19.12 43.24
CA LEU A 226 0.44 17.88 42.56
C LEU A 226 0.70 17.99 41.05
N SER A 227 0.40 19.12 40.43
CA SER A 227 0.64 19.33 38.99
C SER A 227 2.12 19.29 38.64
N ILE A 228 2.98 19.91 39.44
CA ILE A 228 4.46 19.84 39.29
C ILE A 228 4.93 18.40 39.49
N GLY A 229 4.43 17.72 40.53
CA GLY A 229 4.74 16.31 40.81
C GLY A 229 4.35 15.39 39.63
N LEU A 230 3.19 15.64 38.99
CA LEU A 230 2.77 14.91 37.82
C LEU A 230 3.73 15.09 36.64
N ILE A 231 4.15 16.33 36.35
CA ILE A 231 5.07 16.59 35.23
C ILE A 231 6.40 15.84 35.45
N ILE A 232 6.96 15.92 36.65
CA ILE A 232 8.20 15.20 37.01
C ILE A 232 7.99 13.69 36.86
N TYR A 233 6.88 13.17 37.38
CA TYR A 233 6.53 11.76 37.30
C TYR A 233 6.35 11.29 35.85
N ALA A 234 5.64 12.05 35.03
CA ALA A 234 5.41 11.73 33.63
C ALA A 234 6.72 11.72 32.81
N VAL A 235 7.59 12.71 33.02
CA VAL A 235 8.90 12.77 32.37
C VAL A 235 9.78 11.58 32.79
N PHE A 236 9.84 11.28 34.10
CA PHE A 236 10.57 10.12 34.61
C PHE A 236 10.08 8.81 33.97
N GLY A 237 8.76 8.57 33.98
CA GLY A 237 8.18 7.38 33.40
C GLY A 237 8.45 7.26 31.91
N THR A 238 8.33 8.36 31.17
CA THR A 238 8.60 8.40 29.73
C THR A 238 10.06 8.05 29.43
N VAL A 239 11.02 8.64 30.17
CA VAL A 239 12.45 8.36 29.98
C VAL A 239 12.75 6.88 30.24
N VAL A 240 12.26 6.31 31.34
CA VAL A 240 12.48 4.89 31.67
C VAL A 240 11.84 3.98 30.62
N MET A 241 10.60 4.27 30.19
CA MET A 241 9.92 3.49 29.15
C MET A 241 10.66 3.53 27.82
N VAL A 242 11.21 4.69 27.42
CA VAL A 242 12.00 4.81 26.18
C VAL A 242 13.28 3.99 26.26
N ILE A 243 13.98 4.01 27.41
CA ILE A 243 15.21 3.23 27.62
C ILE A 243 14.91 1.73 27.51
N LEU A 244 13.88 1.24 28.20
CA LEU A 244 13.47 -0.17 28.15
C LEU A 244 12.91 -0.56 26.77
N GLY A 245 12.15 0.33 26.13
CA GLY A 245 11.50 0.10 24.85
C GLY A 245 12.48 0.00 23.68
N LYS A 246 13.58 0.72 23.68
CA LYS A 246 14.60 0.66 22.61
C LYS A 246 15.07 -0.77 22.31
N ARG A 247 15.25 -1.59 23.33
CA ARG A 247 15.68 -2.98 23.15
C ARG A 247 14.62 -3.85 22.50
N LEU A 248 13.35 -3.59 22.80
CA LEU A 248 12.21 -4.30 22.20
C LEU A 248 12.07 -4.02 20.71
N ILE A 249 12.36 -2.80 20.23
CA ILE A 249 12.33 -2.46 18.81
C ILE A 249 13.26 -3.38 18.03
N VAL A 250 14.50 -3.54 18.50
CA VAL A 250 15.51 -4.39 17.85
C VAL A 250 15.09 -5.86 17.87
N LEU A 251 14.56 -6.33 19.01
CA LEU A 251 14.12 -7.73 19.16
C LEU A 251 12.90 -8.02 18.27
N ASN A 252 11.95 -7.11 18.19
CA ASN A 252 10.78 -7.22 17.29
C ASN A 252 11.19 -7.22 15.83
N PHE A 253 12.08 -6.32 15.41
CA PHE A 253 12.63 -6.31 14.05
C PHE A 253 13.29 -7.65 13.69
N ASN A 254 14.12 -8.17 14.59
CA ASN A 254 14.76 -9.48 14.40
C ASN A 254 13.72 -10.61 14.36
N GLN A 255 12.64 -10.52 15.18
CA GLN A 255 11.58 -11.52 15.16
C GLN A 255 10.87 -11.57 13.81
N LEU A 256 10.45 -10.40 13.29
CA LEU A 256 9.81 -10.31 11.98
C LEU A 256 10.68 -10.90 10.87
N ARG A 257 12.00 -10.61 10.89
CA ARG A 257 12.94 -11.15 9.91
C ARG A 257 13.05 -12.67 10.02
N LYS A 258 13.20 -13.22 11.23
CA LYS A 258 13.33 -14.68 11.45
C LYS A 258 12.04 -15.44 11.10
N GLU A 259 10.88 -14.85 11.37
CA GLU A 259 9.58 -15.40 10.94
C GLU A 259 9.44 -15.39 9.41
N ALA A 260 9.89 -14.32 8.76
CA ALA A 260 9.91 -14.25 7.30
C ALA A 260 10.86 -15.29 6.69
N ASP A 261 12.07 -15.50 7.28
CA ASP A 261 13.03 -16.51 6.85
C ASP A 261 12.47 -17.94 7.01
N PHE A 262 11.74 -18.19 8.10
CA PHE A 262 11.06 -19.47 8.35
C PHE A 262 9.94 -19.69 7.32
N ARG A 263 9.08 -18.71 7.10
CA ARG A 263 8.00 -18.77 6.10
C ARG A 263 8.55 -18.99 4.69
N TYR A 264 9.61 -18.28 4.32
CA TYR A 264 10.28 -18.45 3.04
C TYR A 264 10.76 -19.89 2.85
N GLY A 265 11.33 -20.52 3.91
CA GLY A 265 11.73 -21.92 3.86
C GLY A 265 10.56 -22.86 3.55
N LEU A 266 9.39 -22.62 4.14
CA LEU A 266 8.18 -23.43 3.88
C LEU A 266 7.63 -23.22 2.47
N VAL A 267 7.60 -21.96 2.00
CA VAL A 267 7.18 -21.63 0.63
C VAL A 267 8.11 -22.29 -0.39
N HIS A 268 9.42 -22.23 -0.16
CA HIS A 268 10.41 -22.87 -1.04
C HIS A 268 10.19 -24.37 -1.16
N ILE A 269 9.88 -25.05 -0.05
CA ILE A 269 9.55 -26.48 -0.06
C ILE A 269 8.27 -26.75 -0.86
N ARG A 270 7.22 -25.95 -0.65
CA ARG A 270 5.96 -26.10 -1.37
C ARG A 270 6.14 -25.95 -2.88
N ASP A 271 6.87 -24.91 -3.29
CA ASP A 271 7.06 -24.59 -4.70
C ASP A 271 7.99 -25.58 -5.43
N ASN A 272 8.80 -26.34 -4.67
CA ASN A 272 9.71 -27.36 -5.20
C ASN A 272 9.37 -28.77 -4.71
N ALA A 273 8.13 -29.02 -4.28
CA ALA A 273 7.72 -30.26 -3.63
C ALA A 273 8.02 -31.51 -4.46
N GLU A 274 7.74 -31.48 -5.76
CA GLU A 274 7.99 -32.57 -6.69
C GLU A 274 9.51 -32.88 -6.81
N SER A 275 10.32 -31.84 -6.98
CA SER A 275 11.79 -31.99 -7.08
C SER A 275 12.38 -32.57 -5.79
N ILE A 276 11.93 -32.08 -4.61
CA ILE A 276 12.37 -32.60 -3.31
C ILE A 276 12.01 -34.07 -3.16
N ALA A 277 10.77 -34.43 -3.56
CA ALA A 277 10.32 -35.82 -3.52
C ALA A 277 11.17 -36.76 -4.45
N PHE A 278 11.49 -36.29 -5.66
CA PHE A 278 12.35 -37.04 -6.57
C PHE A 278 13.76 -37.24 -6.02
N TYR A 279 14.34 -36.21 -5.39
CA TYR A 279 15.66 -36.30 -4.77
C TYR A 279 15.64 -36.97 -3.38
N ARG A 280 14.48 -37.26 -2.80
CA ARG A 280 14.30 -37.79 -1.43
C ARG A 280 14.97 -36.88 -0.38
N GLY A 281 14.81 -35.55 -0.58
CA GLY A 281 15.48 -34.51 0.20
C GLY A 281 14.80 -34.14 1.53
N GLU A 282 13.71 -34.81 1.93
CA GLU A 282 12.84 -34.46 3.05
C GLU A 282 13.59 -34.29 4.37
N ALA A 283 14.55 -35.17 4.63
CA ALA A 283 15.32 -35.14 5.87
C ALA A 283 16.17 -33.87 5.99
N GLN A 284 16.83 -33.46 4.89
CA GLN A 284 17.68 -32.27 4.85
C GLN A 284 16.85 -31.00 4.94
N GLU A 285 15.75 -30.89 4.17
CA GLU A 285 14.84 -29.77 4.21
C GLU A 285 14.21 -29.61 5.59
N SER A 286 13.76 -30.70 6.22
CA SER A 286 13.22 -30.70 7.58
C SER A 286 14.21 -30.13 8.61
N VAL A 287 15.49 -30.47 8.52
CA VAL A 287 16.54 -29.97 9.42
C VAL A 287 16.72 -28.45 9.23
N GLN A 288 16.76 -27.98 7.98
CA GLN A 288 16.93 -26.55 7.69
C GLN A 288 15.75 -25.72 8.20
N VAL A 289 14.52 -26.17 7.92
CA VAL A 289 13.32 -25.44 8.35
C VAL A 289 13.19 -25.43 9.87
N LYS A 290 13.45 -26.56 10.54
CA LYS A 290 13.48 -26.65 12.00
C LYS A 290 14.55 -25.73 12.60
N HIS A 291 15.72 -25.61 11.99
CA HIS A 291 16.76 -24.69 12.44
C HIS A 291 16.28 -23.23 12.38
N ARG A 292 15.68 -22.80 11.25
CA ARG A 292 15.11 -21.45 11.11
C ARG A 292 14.02 -21.17 12.15
N PHE A 293 13.14 -22.16 12.37
CA PHE A 293 12.11 -22.05 13.42
C PHE A 293 12.72 -21.89 14.82
N LEU A 294 13.72 -22.69 15.17
CA LEU A 294 14.39 -22.60 16.47
C LEU A 294 15.09 -21.25 16.67
N GLU A 295 15.61 -20.64 15.61
CA GLU A 295 16.16 -19.28 15.69
C GLU A 295 15.09 -18.24 15.98
N ALA A 296 13.89 -18.35 15.37
CA ALA A 296 12.75 -17.51 15.68
C ALA A 296 12.31 -17.69 17.15
N VAL A 297 12.19 -18.93 17.61
CA VAL A 297 11.86 -19.27 19.02
C VAL A 297 12.87 -18.69 20.01
N ARG A 298 14.18 -18.80 19.72
CA ARG A 298 15.22 -18.23 20.60
C ARG A 298 15.09 -16.70 20.73
N ASN A 299 14.89 -16.02 19.62
CA ASN A 299 14.68 -14.57 19.65
C ASN A 299 13.37 -14.20 20.37
N PHE A 300 12.30 -14.97 20.17
CA PHE A 300 11.01 -14.74 20.81
C PHE A 300 11.10 -14.90 22.35
N ASN A 301 11.87 -15.87 22.84
CA ASN A 301 12.13 -16.01 24.27
C ASN A 301 12.84 -14.77 24.87
N LEU A 302 13.80 -14.19 24.14
CA LEU A 302 14.43 -12.94 24.56
C LEU A 302 13.43 -11.79 24.57
N LEU A 303 12.57 -11.71 23.55
CA LEU A 303 11.51 -10.72 23.43
C LEU A 303 10.54 -10.79 24.61
N ILE A 304 10.01 -11.98 24.94
CA ILE A 304 9.13 -12.22 26.08
C ILE A 304 9.81 -11.77 27.38
N GLY A 305 11.09 -12.10 27.58
CA GLY A 305 11.84 -11.68 28.75
C GLY A 305 11.93 -10.16 28.92
N TRP A 306 12.16 -9.43 27.83
CA TRP A 306 12.19 -7.96 27.82
C TRP A 306 10.80 -7.33 27.94
N GLN A 307 9.77 -7.93 27.32
CA GLN A 307 8.38 -7.50 27.49
C GLN A 307 7.94 -7.63 28.94
N ARG A 308 8.25 -8.75 29.60
CA ARG A 308 7.99 -8.92 31.04
C ARG A 308 8.61 -7.80 31.87
N ASN A 309 9.87 -7.44 31.61
CA ASN A 309 10.55 -6.39 32.38
C ASN A 309 9.90 -5.02 32.17
N LEU A 310 9.50 -4.71 30.90
CA LEU A 310 8.76 -3.50 30.61
C LEU A 310 7.38 -3.51 31.28
N GLU A 311 6.68 -4.66 31.28
CA GLU A 311 5.38 -4.79 31.94
C GLU A 311 5.46 -4.60 33.45
N TYR A 312 6.48 -5.11 34.10
CA TYR A 312 6.68 -4.85 35.54
C TYR A 312 6.77 -3.35 35.82
N PHE A 313 7.57 -2.63 35.03
CA PHE A 313 7.67 -1.19 35.18
C PHE A 313 6.34 -0.49 34.88
N THR A 314 5.73 -0.76 33.74
CA THR A 314 4.51 -0.06 33.30
C THR A 314 3.32 -0.33 34.22
N ARG A 315 3.17 -1.56 34.76
CA ARG A 315 2.13 -1.89 35.74
C ARG A 315 2.38 -1.19 37.08
N SER A 316 3.60 -1.25 37.59
CA SER A 316 3.96 -0.55 38.85
C SER A 316 3.78 0.96 38.70
N TYR A 317 4.22 1.52 37.59
CA TYR A 317 4.05 2.92 37.24
C TYR A 317 2.57 3.31 37.16
N LYS A 318 1.71 2.48 36.54
CA LYS A 318 0.28 2.72 36.51
C LYS A 318 -0.38 2.59 37.90
N TYR A 319 0.00 1.60 38.72
CA TYR A 319 -0.57 1.46 40.07
C TYR A 319 -0.20 2.62 41.00
N ALA A 320 0.96 3.19 40.85
CA ALA A 320 1.36 4.36 41.62
C ALA A 320 0.43 5.58 41.40
N THR A 321 -0.23 5.67 40.23
CA THR A 321 -1.18 6.76 39.94
C THR A 321 -2.43 6.75 40.81
N TYR A 322 -2.79 5.63 41.42
CA TYR A 322 -3.89 5.56 42.39
C TYR A 322 -3.51 6.07 43.77
N ILE A 323 -2.21 6.07 44.09
CA ILE A 323 -1.72 6.43 45.43
C ILE A 323 -1.16 7.86 45.46
N ILE A 324 -0.43 8.27 44.41
CA ILE A 324 0.27 9.57 44.38
C ILE A 324 -0.67 10.77 44.58
N PRO A 325 -1.79 10.92 43.84
CA PRO A 325 -2.69 12.04 44.04
C PRO A 325 -3.24 12.11 45.46
N SER A 326 -3.66 10.97 46.00
CA SER A 326 -4.19 10.88 47.37
C SER A 326 -3.14 11.26 48.42
N LEU A 327 -1.86 10.88 48.27
CA LEU A 327 -0.78 11.28 49.18
C LEU A 327 -0.55 12.80 49.20
N PHE A 328 -0.58 13.43 48.03
CA PHE A 328 -0.41 14.90 47.92
C PHE A 328 -1.60 15.67 48.46
N LEU A 329 -2.82 15.15 48.28
CA LEU A 329 -4.07 15.85 48.59
C LEU A 329 -4.61 15.52 50.00
N ALA A 330 -4.17 14.44 50.62
CA ALA A 330 -4.69 14.00 51.92
C ALA A 330 -4.59 15.08 53.02
N SER A 331 -3.43 15.76 53.13
CA SER A 331 -3.24 16.82 54.12
C SER A 331 -4.17 18.01 53.89
N ILE A 332 -4.38 18.40 52.63
CA ILE A 332 -5.24 19.51 52.21
C ILE A 332 -6.73 19.13 52.44
N TYR A 333 -7.09 17.88 52.16
CA TYR A 333 -8.42 17.35 52.42
C TYR A 333 -8.73 17.30 53.92
N PHE A 334 -7.83 16.79 54.75
CA PHE A 334 -8.02 16.74 56.20
C PHE A 334 -8.04 18.13 56.85
N ALA A 335 -7.40 19.14 56.21
CA ALA A 335 -7.52 20.53 56.62
C ALA A 335 -8.88 21.17 56.24
N GLY A 336 -9.70 20.46 55.43
CA GLY A 336 -11.01 20.96 54.97
C GLY A 336 -10.93 21.97 53.83
N GLU A 337 -9.77 22.11 53.17
CA GLU A 337 -9.59 23.10 52.08
C GLU A 337 -10.10 22.59 50.74
N ILE A 338 -10.23 21.27 50.53
CA ILE A 338 -10.76 20.62 49.32
C ILE A 338 -11.80 19.58 49.72
N ARG A 339 -12.70 19.25 48.75
CA ARG A 339 -13.75 18.24 48.91
C ARG A 339 -13.26 16.87 48.47
N TYR A 340 -13.99 15.81 48.84
CA TYR A 340 -13.68 14.45 48.44
C TYR A 340 -13.69 14.26 46.93
N GLY A 341 -14.64 14.86 46.22
CA GLY A 341 -14.72 14.83 44.76
C GLY A 341 -13.50 15.45 44.07
N ASP A 342 -12.83 16.44 44.69
CA ASP A 342 -11.62 17.04 44.14
C ASP A 342 -10.45 16.04 44.12
N ILE A 343 -10.37 15.09 45.07
CA ILE A 343 -9.41 13.99 45.07
C ILE A 343 -9.67 13.07 43.89
N ILE A 344 -10.93 12.65 43.69
CA ILE A 344 -11.31 11.75 42.59
C ILE A 344 -11.11 12.42 41.23
N GLN A 345 -11.42 13.72 41.13
CA GLN A 345 -11.17 14.51 39.93
C GLN A 345 -9.66 14.61 39.63
N ALA A 346 -8.85 14.82 40.66
CA ALA A 346 -7.40 14.87 40.53
C ALA A 346 -6.82 13.51 40.09
N GLU A 347 -7.29 12.40 40.65
CA GLU A 347 -6.90 11.06 40.21
C GLU A 347 -7.24 10.82 38.73
N PHE A 348 -8.44 11.18 38.30
CA PHE A 348 -8.87 11.08 36.93
C PHE A 348 -8.00 11.93 36.00
N ALA A 349 -7.79 13.20 36.33
CA ALA A 349 -6.97 14.11 35.55
C ALA A 349 -5.51 13.67 35.49
N PHE A 350 -4.93 13.22 36.62
CA PHE A 350 -3.57 12.67 36.66
C PHE A 350 -3.39 11.48 35.72
N ARG A 351 -4.39 10.57 35.69
CA ARG A 351 -4.36 9.41 34.82
C ARG A 351 -4.46 9.80 33.35
N GLN A 352 -5.35 10.75 32.97
CA GLN A 352 -5.49 11.21 31.59
C GLN A 352 -4.19 11.83 31.05
N VAL A 353 -3.55 12.69 31.84
CA VAL A 353 -2.28 13.30 31.46
C VAL A 353 -1.19 12.23 31.31
N LEU A 354 -1.13 11.27 32.23
CA LEU A 354 -0.15 10.19 32.17
C LEU A 354 -0.35 9.27 30.96
N GLU A 355 -1.60 8.93 30.64
CA GLU A 355 -1.93 8.14 29.45
C GLU A 355 -1.50 8.87 28.17
N ALA A 356 -1.73 10.18 28.07
CA ALA A 356 -1.30 11.00 26.97
C ALA A 356 0.24 11.01 26.78
N PHE A 357 1.01 11.15 27.85
CA PHE A 357 2.48 11.06 27.81
C PHE A 357 2.99 9.65 27.46
N SER A 358 2.35 8.61 27.98
CA SER A 358 2.74 7.21 27.76
C SER A 358 2.45 6.71 26.35
N LEU A 359 1.56 7.39 25.64
CA LEU A 359 1.05 7.02 24.32
C LEU A 359 2.16 6.88 23.28
N VAL A 360 3.14 7.79 23.26
CA VAL A 360 4.27 7.76 22.33
C VAL A 360 5.07 6.46 22.50
N VAL A 361 5.23 6.00 23.74
CA VAL A 361 5.99 4.77 24.04
C VAL A 361 5.23 3.53 23.60
N TYR A 362 3.92 3.47 23.87
CA TYR A 362 3.09 2.34 23.45
C TYR A 362 2.97 2.22 21.92
N LYS A 363 3.16 3.32 21.19
CA LYS A 363 3.06 3.37 19.73
C LYS A 363 4.40 3.36 19.00
N ILE A 364 5.53 3.25 19.70
CA ILE A 364 6.86 3.36 19.08
C ILE A 364 7.13 2.27 18.03
N GLU A 365 6.61 1.06 18.24
CA GLU A 365 6.70 -0.04 17.29
C GLU A 365 5.88 0.26 16.03
N SER A 366 4.63 0.67 16.21
CA SER A 366 3.74 1.08 15.11
C SER A 366 4.31 2.28 14.34
N LEU A 367 4.94 3.24 15.02
CA LEU A 367 5.64 4.38 14.41
C LEU A 367 6.83 3.94 13.58
N SER A 368 7.61 2.98 14.06
CA SER A 368 8.77 2.45 13.34
C SER A 368 8.35 1.71 12.08
N ALA A 369 7.32 0.84 12.16
CA ALA A 369 6.75 0.15 11.02
C ALA A 369 6.15 1.14 9.99
N PHE A 370 5.46 2.16 10.48
CA PHE A 370 4.89 3.21 9.67
C PHE A 370 5.95 4.03 8.93
N ALA A 371 7.04 4.40 9.59
CA ALA A 371 8.16 5.12 8.96
C ALA A 371 8.81 4.28 7.85
N ALA A 372 9.00 2.98 8.07
CA ALA A 372 9.49 2.06 7.03
C ALA A 372 8.54 1.97 5.83
N GLY A 373 7.22 1.87 6.07
CA GLY A 373 6.20 1.89 5.02
C GLY A 373 6.19 3.18 4.22
N ILE A 374 6.33 4.34 4.89
CA ILE A 374 6.46 5.65 4.22
C ILE A 374 7.66 5.66 3.28
N ASN A 375 8.83 5.20 3.74
CA ASN A 375 10.04 5.19 2.92
C ASN A 375 9.87 4.29 1.68
N ARG A 376 9.28 3.09 1.83
CA ARG A 376 9.00 2.21 0.68
C ARG A 376 8.04 2.85 -0.32
N LEU A 377 6.96 3.48 0.17
CA LEU A 377 6.01 4.19 -0.69
C LEU A 377 6.62 5.41 -1.36
N ALA A 378 7.48 6.15 -0.66
CA ALA A 378 8.18 7.32 -1.22
C ALA A 378 9.09 6.91 -2.37
N THR A 379 9.98 5.92 -2.16
CA THR A 379 10.86 5.39 -3.21
C THR A 379 10.07 4.88 -4.41
N PHE A 380 8.97 4.16 -4.17
CA PHE A 380 8.11 3.65 -5.23
C PHE A 380 7.39 4.78 -5.98
N ASN A 381 6.89 5.80 -5.27
CA ASN A 381 6.24 6.95 -5.87
C ASN A 381 7.22 7.84 -6.65
N GLU A 382 8.47 7.97 -6.20
CA GLU A 382 9.53 8.66 -6.92
C GLU A 382 9.81 7.94 -8.24
N PHE A 383 10.01 6.62 -8.22
CA PHE A 383 10.19 5.82 -9.42
C PHE A 383 9.03 5.96 -10.41
N LEU A 384 7.77 5.85 -9.93
CA LEU A 384 6.59 6.00 -10.79
C LEU A 384 6.38 7.45 -11.32
N ARG A 385 7.05 8.45 -10.75
CA ARG A 385 7.01 9.85 -11.21
C ARG A 385 8.15 10.19 -12.16
N ASP A 386 9.27 9.51 -12.04
CA ASP A 386 10.51 9.84 -12.77
C ASP A 386 10.49 9.33 -14.22
N GLU A 387 9.43 9.65 -14.98
CA GLU A 387 9.41 9.50 -16.43
C GLU A 387 10.50 10.32 -17.17
N LYS A 388 11.28 11.14 -16.46
CA LYS A 388 12.21 12.10 -17.08
C LYS A 388 13.61 12.16 -16.47
N ASN A 389 13.89 11.40 -15.44
CA ASN A 389 15.26 11.26 -14.93
C ASN A 389 15.94 9.98 -15.46
N ALA A 390 15.72 9.63 -16.72
CA ALA A 390 16.83 9.14 -17.51
C ALA A 390 17.83 10.31 -17.47
N VAL A 391 18.62 10.35 -16.38
CA VAL A 391 19.81 11.18 -16.31
C VAL A 391 20.45 11.11 -17.68
N GLU A 392 20.78 12.25 -18.24
CA GLU A 392 21.70 12.47 -19.36
C GLU A 392 23.09 11.83 -19.07
N LEU A 393 23.10 10.54 -18.82
CA LEU A 393 24.21 9.71 -19.20
C LEU A 393 24.01 9.55 -20.71
N GLU A 394 25.03 9.75 -21.52
CA GLU A 394 25.10 9.38 -22.94
C GLU A 394 24.87 7.84 -23.03
N VAL A 395 23.64 7.39 -22.75
CA VAL A 395 23.24 6.00 -22.86
C VAL A 395 23.03 5.75 -24.34
N ARG A 396 23.88 4.91 -24.92
CA ARG A 396 23.66 4.40 -26.26
C ARG A 396 22.32 3.69 -26.29
N THR A 397 21.32 4.31 -26.89
CA THR A 397 19.97 3.76 -27.02
C THR A 397 19.63 3.50 -28.48
N ILE A 398 18.92 2.41 -28.73
CA ILE A 398 18.41 2.09 -30.06
C ILE A 398 17.29 3.09 -30.39
N ASP A 399 17.45 3.84 -31.48
CA ASP A 399 16.42 4.77 -31.96
C ASP A 399 15.24 3.99 -32.55
N THR A 400 14.07 4.03 -31.89
CA THR A 400 12.87 3.32 -32.33
C THR A 400 11.90 4.26 -33.03
N VAL A 401 11.61 4.00 -34.29
CA VAL A 401 10.73 4.79 -35.13
C VAL A 401 9.51 3.98 -35.55
N ILE A 402 8.32 4.57 -35.44
CA ILE A 402 7.09 3.95 -35.94
C ILE A 402 7.06 4.07 -37.47
N GLY A 403 6.88 2.93 -38.14
CA GLY A 403 6.83 2.83 -39.59
C GLY A 403 5.87 1.75 -40.06
N SER A 404 5.81 1.52 -41.37
CA SER A 404 4.92 0.51 -41.97
C SER A 404 5.53 -0.88 -42.03
N GLN A 405 6.82 -1.04 -41.81
CA GLN A 405 7.55 -2.30 -41.91
C GLN A 405 8.44 -2.52 -40.70
N LEU A 406 8.77 -3.79 -40.44
CA LEU A 406 9.76 -4.16 -39.42
C LEU A 406 11.15 -4.16 -40.08
N MET A 407 12.01 -3.24 -39.66
CA MET A 407 13.37 -3.08 -40.20
C MET A 407 14.34 -2.71 -39.10
N LEU A 408 15.49 -3.33 -39.13
CA LEU A 408 16.63 -3.05 -38.27
C LEU A 408 17.73 -2.43 -39.15
N GLU A 409 18.21 -1.25 -38.77
CA GLU A 409 19.25 -0.51 -39.50
C GLU A 409 20.44 -0.32 -38.57
N HIS A 410 21.55 -0.99 -38.88
CA HIS A 410 22.79 -0.91 -38.11
C HIS A 410 22.62 -1.10 -36.61
N VAL A 411 21.73 -2.03 -36.20
CA VAL A 411 21.42 -2.26 -34.78
C VAL A 411 22.52 -3.06 -34.11
N THR A 412 23.15 -2.44 -33.12
CA THR A 412 24.02 -3.15 -32.17
C THR A 412 23.28 -3.29 -30.85
N LEU A 413 23.13 -4.52 -30.37
CA LEU A 413 22.38 -4.85 -29.17
C LEU A 413 23.34 -5.22 -28.02
N ASP A 414 23.26 -4.46 -26.94
CA ASP A 414 24.08 -4.69 -25.74
C ASP A 414 23.24 -5.23 -24.57
N THR A 415 23.88 -5.91 -23.63
CA THR A 415 23.25 -6.23 -22.35
C THR A 415 22.99 -4.94 -21.53
N PRO A 416 22.02 -4.93 -20.59
CA PRO A 416 21.84 -3.78 -19.71
C PRO A 416 23.15 -3.34 -19.07
N LYS A 417 23.40 -2.03 -18.99
CA LYS A 417 24.66 -1.43 -18.54
C LYS A 417 25.86 -1.67 -19.48
N HIS A 418 25.61 -2.02 -20.75
CA HIS A 418 26.64 -2.20 -21.80
C HIS A 418 27.80 -3.14 -21.43
N GLN A 419 27.53 -4.19 -20.62
CA GLN A 419 28.56 -5.11 -20.15
C GLN A 419 29.06 -6.08 -21.24
N LYS A 420 28.17 -6.43 -22.19
CA LYS A 420 28.47 -7.35 -23.28
C LYS A 420 27.63 -7.02 -24.49
N THR A 421 28.26 -6.94 -25.67
CA THR A 421 27.57 -6.84 -26.96
C THR A 421 27.07 -8.23 -27.37
N LEU A 422 25.77 -8.32 -27.64
CA LEU A 422 25.10 -9.55 -28.08
C LEU A 422 25.04 -9.69 -29.60
N ILE A 423 24.77 -8.58 -30.29
CA ILE A 423 24.65 -8.53 -31.76
C ILE A 423 25.31 -7.22 -32.23
N ARG A 424 26.07 -7.25 -33.34
CA ARG A 424 26.76 -6.09 -33.88
C ARG A 424 26.25 -5.77 -35.27
N ASP A 425 25.90 -4.50 -35.48
CA ASP A 425 25.63 -3.93 -36.82
C ASP A 425 24.62 -4.72 -37.64
N LEU A 426 23.51 -5.14 -36.99
CA LEU A 426 22.45 -5.93 -37.63
C LEU A 426 21.60 -5.04 -38.53
N SER A 427 21.52 -5.43 -39.83
CA SER A 427 20.67 -4.76 -40.81
C SER A 427 19.79 -5.81 -41.52
N VAL A 428 18.50 -5.82 -41.19
CA VAL A 428 17.50 -6.78 -41.71
C VAL A 428 16.16 -6.11 -41.91
N ALA A 429 15.51 -6.35 -43.03
CA ALA A 429 14.14 -5.91 -43.33
C ALA A 429 13.24 -7.12 -43.52
N VAL A 430 12.11 -7.15 -42.81
CA VAL A 430 11.11 -8.22 -42.92
C VAL A 430 10.05 -7.76 -43.89
N GLN A 431 9.91 -8.50 -45.04
CA GLN A 431 8.93 -8.13 -46.05
C GLN A 431 7.50 -8.52 -45.60
N PRO A 432 6.50 -7.70 -45.94
CA PRO A 432 5.11 -8.00 -45.60
C PRO A 432 4.64 -9.36 -46.15
N GLY A 433 4.06 -10.19 -45.29
CA GLY A 433 3.58 -11.53 -45.64
C GLY A 433 4.66 -12.62 -45.61
N GLU A 434 5.91 -12.29 -45.32
CA GLU A 434 7.02 -13.25 -45.21
C GLU A 434 7.29 -13.65 -43.76
N GLY A 435 7.91 -14.84 -43.59
CA GLY A 435 8.40 -15.35 -42.32
C GLY A 435 9.92 -15.31 -42.24
N VAL A 436 10.45 -14.81 -41.13
CA VAL A 436 11.89 -14.84 -40.82
C VAL A 436 12.12 -15.74 -39.61
N LEU A 437 12.99 -16.75 -39.75
CA LEU A 437 13.38 -17.63 -38.66
C LEU A 437 14.70 -17.17 -38.06
N ILE A 438 14.71 -16.89 -36.76
CA ILE A 438 15.93 -16.56 -36.00
C ILE A 438 16.44 -17.84 -35.34
N VAL A 439 17.66 -18.22 -35.67
CA VAL A 439 18.35 -19.38 -35.11
C VAL A 439 19.67 -19.00 -34.47
N GLY A 440 20.24 -19.84 -33.64
CA GLY A 440 21.54 -19.62 -32.99
C GLY A 440 21.63 -20.33 -31.65
N GLN A 441 22.83 -20.40 -31.09
CA GLN A 441 23.09 -21.04 -29.80
C GLN A 441 22.34 -20.35 -28.66
N SER A 442 22.20 -21.04 -27.51
CA SER A 442 21.67 -20.44 -26.30
C SER A 442 22.58 -19.27 -25.86
N GLY A 443 21.98 -18.13 -25.49
CA GLY A 443 22.74 -16.92 -25.11
C GLY A 443 23.24 -16.06 -26.28
N ALA A 444 22.95 -16.39 -27.55
CA ALA A 444 23.32 -15.61 -28.73
C ALA A 444 22.53 -14.28 -28.89
N GLY A 445 21.57 -13.98 -28.00
CA GLY A 445 20.81 -12.74 -28.06
C GLY A 445 19.43 -12.83 -28.74
N LYS A 446 18.94 -14.02 -29.10
CA LYS A 446 17.66 -14.20 -29.80
C LYS A 446 16.47 -13.53 -29.09
N SER A 447 16.20 -13.92 -27.85
CA SER A 447 15.10 -13.31 -27.06
C SER A 447 15.36 -11.85 -26.71
N SER A 448 16.62 -11.41 -26.61
CA SER A 448 16.97 -10.00 -26.42
C SER A 448 16.61 -9.16 -27.66
N LEU A 449 16.82 -9.71 -28.85
CA LEU A 449 16.41 -9.07 -30.10
C LEU A 449 14.86 -8.93 -30.19
N LEU A 450 14.12 -9.99 -29.78
CA LEU A 450 12.65 -9.89 -29.74
C LEU A 450 12.17 -8.88 -28.70
N ARG A 451 12.85 -8.76 -27.55
CA ARG A 451 12.56 -7.73 -26.55
C ARG A 451 12.84 -6.32 -27.07
N ALA A 452 13.92 -6.12 -27.87
CA ALA A 452 14.17 -4.85 -28.52
C ALA A 452 13.06 -4.50 -29.51
N ILE A 453 12.61 -5.46 -30.36
CA ILE A 453 11.48 -5.27 -31.25
C ILE A 453 10.19 -4.91 -30.48
N ALA A 454 9.97 -5.51 -29.31
CA ALA A 454 8.83 -5.21 -28.44
C ALA A 454 8.94 -3.85 -27.73
N GLY A 455 10.09 -3.17 -27.80
CA GLY A 455 10.38 -1.95 -27.06
C GLY A 455 10.53 -2.18 -25.55
N LEU A 456 11.00 -3.37 -25.16
CA LEU A 456 11.31 -3.76 -23.77
C LEU A 456 12.82 -3.76 -23.49
N TRP A 457 13.62 -3.43 -24.51
CA TRP A 457 15.08 -3.41 -24.44
C TRP A 457 15.61 -2.38 -25.41
N ASP A 458 16.29 -1.38 -24.90
CA ASP A 458 16.79 -0.23 -25.63
C ASP A 458 18.32 -0.08 -25.60
N SER A 459 19.02 -0.94 -24.82
CA SER A 459 20.48 -0.88 -24.68
C SER A 459 21.17 -1.25 -25.97
N GLY A 460 21.84 -0.27 -26.59
CA GLY A 460 22.54 -0.49 -27.85
C GLY A 460 22.68 0.76 -28.68
N THR A 461 22.83 0.59 -30.00
CA THR A 461 22.87 1.68 -30.99
C THR A 461 22.18 1.24 -32.28
N GLY A 462 21.93 2.19 -33.19
CA GLY A 462 21.26 1.93 -34.46
C GLY A 462 19.79 2.31 -34.42
N ARG A 463 19.07 1.93 -35.48
CA ARG A 463 17.69 2.32 -35.67
C ARG A 463 16.80 1.11 -35.88
N LEU A 464 15.69 1.05 -35.14
CA LEU A 464 14.63 0.08 -35.25
C LEU A 464 13.37 0.76 -35.80
N VAL A 465 12.94 0.38 -37.00
CA VAL A 465 11.66 0.80 -37.57
C VAL A 465 10.67 -0.35 -37.36
N ARG A 466 9.51 -0.07 -36.80
CA ARG A 466 8.47 -1.08 -36.56
C ARG A 466 7.06 -0.49 -36.64
N PRO A 467 6.05 -1.28 -36.91
CA PRO A 467 4.65 -0.88 -36.77
C PRO A 467 4.29 -0.49 -35.32
N GLU A 468 3.14 0.12 -35.14
CA GLU A 468 2.59 0.32 -33.80
C GLU A 468 2.41 -1.04 -33.09
N LEU A 469 2.64 -1.06 -31.78
CA LEU A 469 2.54 -2.30 -30.99
C LEU A 469 1.12 -2.91 -31.03
N GLY A 470 0.09 -2.09 -31.28
CA GLY A 470 -1.27 -2.57 -31.47
C GLY A 470 -1.48 -3.40 -32.74
N GLU A 471 -0.58 -3.27 -33.74
CA GLU A 471 -0.58 -4.08 -34.98
C GLU A 471 0.27 -5.36 -34.85
N MET A 472 0.94 -5.55 -33.70
CA MET A 472 1.86 -6.65 -33.44
C MET A 472 1.34 -7.53 -32.31
N LEU A 473 1.51 -8.85 -32.43
CA LEU A 473 1.23 -9.79 -31.35
C LEU A 473 2.50 -10.59 -31.03
N PHE A 474 2.84 -10.63 -29.74
CA PHE A 474 4.00 -11.36 -29.23
C PHE A 474 3.55 -12.64 -28.51
N LEU A 475 4.05 -13.78 -28.94
CA LEU A 475 3.81 -15.08 -28.32
C LEU A 475 5.12 -15.54 -27.65
N PRO A 476 5.22 -15.46 -26.32
CA PRO A 476 6.40 -15.92 -25.60
C PRO A 476 6.43 -17.46 -25.52
N GLN A 477 7.58 -18.01 -25.18
CA GLN A 477 7.80 -19.45 -24.98
C GLN A 477 6.82 -20.05 -23.98
N ARG A 478 6.57 -19.35 -22.88
CA ARG A 478 5.54 -19.67 -21.89
C ARG A 478 4.42 -18.63 -21.98
N PRO A 479 3.28 -18.99 -22.56
CA PRO A 479 2.19 -18.06 -22.72
C PRO A 479 1.63 -17.55 -21.40
N TYR A 480 1.25 -16.29 -21.37
CA TYR A 480 0.56 -15.72 -20.21
C TYR A 480 -0.92 -16.13 -20.22
N MET A 481 -1.33 -16.75 -19.11
CA MET A 481 -2.72 -17.07 -18.83
C MET A 481 -3.27 -16.00 -17.87
N ILE A 482 -4.31 -15.28 -18.31
CA ILE A 482 -4.96 -14.24 -17.48
C ILE A 482 -5.86 -14.89 -16.44
N LEU A 483 -6.18 -14.15 -15.39
CA LEU A 483 -7.27 -14.50 -14.47
C LEU A 483 -8.60 -14.20 -15.18
N GLY A 484 -9.56 -15.13 -15.14
CA GLY A 484 -10.86 -14.96 -15.73
C GLY A 484 -11.30 -16.15 -16.59
N SER A 485 -12.38 -15.96 -17.37
CA SER A 485 -13.03 -17.01 -18.12
C SER A 485 -12.24 -17.46 -19.37
N LEU A 486 -12.58 -18.66 -19.93
CA LEU A 486 -12.02 -19.14 -21.19
C LEU A 486 -12.23 -18.14 -22.33
N ARG A 487 -13.41 -17.48 -22.37
CA ARG A 487 -13.67 -16.38 -23.30
C ARG A 487 -12.62 -15.27 -23.17
N SER A 488 -12.32 -14.84 -21.95
CA SER A 488 -11.30 -13.82 -21.67
C SER A 488 -9.90 -14.28 -22.08
N GLN A 489 -9.57 -15.57 -21.90
CA GLN A 489 -8.31 -16.13 -22.39
C GLN A 489 -8.16 -15.98 -23.91
N LEU A 490 -9.21 -16.29 -24.66
CA LEU A 490 -9.19 -16.23 -26.13
C LEU A 490 -9.13 -14.80 -26.67
N LEU A 491 -9.84 -13.87 -26.03
CA LEU A 491 -9.94 -12.48 -26.48
C LEU A 491 -8.78 -11.58 -26.04
N TYR A 492 -7.93 -12.04 -25.12
CA TYR A 492 -6.77 -11.26 -24.67
C TYR A 492 -5.81 -10.91 -25.81
N PRO A 493 -5.30 -9.65 -25.92
CA PRO A 493 -5.51 -8.51 -25.00
C PRO A 493 -6.79 -7.68 -25.25
N ASN A 494 -7.60 -7.99 -26.25
CA ASN A 494 -8.77 -7.21 -26.70
C ASN A 494 -10.08 -7.72 -26.07
N SER A 495 -10.17 -7.80 -24.76
CA SER A 495 -11.28 -8.40 -24.01
C SER A 495 -12.66 -7.72 -24.24
N SER A 496 -12.71 -6.54 -24.83
CA SER A 496 -13.95 -5.80 -25.12
C SER A 496 -14.61 -6.15 -26.47
N SER A 497 -14.01 -7.02 -27.29
CA SER A 497 -14.60 -7.40 -28.58
C SER A 497 -15.72 -8.40 -28.36
N GLU A 498 -16.93 -8.07 -28.83
CA GLU A 498 -18.02 -9.02 -28.95
C GLU A 498 -17.69 -10.00 -30.07
N VAL A 499 -17.29 -11.20 -29.71
CA VAL A 499 -17.03 -12.30 -30.64
C VAL A 499 -18.07 -13.39 -30.39
N ASP A 500 -18.71 -13.80 -31.46
CA ASP A 500 -19.70 -14.86 -31.44
C ASP A 500 -19.10 -16.19 -30.97
N GLU A 501 -19.83 -16.96 -30.20
CA GLU A 501 -19.41 -18.26 -29.68
C GLU A 501 -19.06 -19.25 -30.79
N GLU A 502 -19.79 -19.23 -31.90
CA GLU A 502 -19.50 -20.08 -33.04
C GLU A 502 -18.09 -19.84 -33.59
N LYS A 503 -17.65 -18.57 -33.63
CA LYS A 503 -16.30 -18.19 -34.03
C LYS A 503 -15.24 -18.65 -33.02
N LEU A 504 -15.55 -18.61 -31.72
CA LEU A 504 -14.65 -19.11 -30.69
C LEU A 504 -14.50 -20.64 -30.80
N HIS A 505 -15.57 -21.38 -31.00
CA HIS A 505 -15.52 -22.82 -31.27
C HIS A 505 -14.70 -23.15 -32.50
N HIS A 506 -14.93 -22.42 -33.61
CA HIS A 506 -14.17 -22.62 -34.85
C HIS A 506 -12.66 -22.42 -34.64
N VAL A 507 -12.27 -21.36 -33.92
CA VAL A 507 -10.85 -21.09 -33.66
C VAL A 507 -10.23 -22.14 -32.74
N LEU A 508 -10.94 -22.58 -31.71
CA LEU A 508 -10.45 -23.67 -30.83
C LEU A 508 -10.27 -24.97 -31.65
N ALA A 509 -11.19 -25.28 -32.53
CA ALA A 509 -11.04 -26.43 -33.42
C ALA A 509 -9.83 -26.29 -34.34
N SER A 510 -9.56 -25.09 -34.88
CA SER A 510 -8.40 -24.83 -35.74
C SER A 510 -7.06 -24.91 -35.06
N VAL A 511 -7.01 -24.99 -33.72
CA VAL A 511 -5.79 -25.21 -32.94
C VAL A 511 -5.80 -26.54 -32.14
N ASN A 512 -6.66 -27.48 -32.55
CA ASN A 512 -6.83 -28.79 -31.91
C ASN A 512 -7.20 -28.73 -30.43
N LEU A 513 -8.09 -27.78 -30.05
CA LEU A 513 -8.64 -27.59 -28.69
C LEU A 513 -10.19 -27.56 -28.72
N ALA A 514 -10.83 -28.25 -29.67
CA ALA A 514 -12.28 -28.21 -29.83
C ALA A 514 -13.05 -28.71 -28.59
N ASP A 515 -12.46 -29.65 -27.85
CA ASP A 515 -13.01 -30.28 -26.64
C ASP A 515 -12.90 -29.40 -25.38
N LEU A 516 -12.09 -28.35 -25.43
CA LEU A 516 -11.72 -27.55 -24.25
C LEU A 516 -12.94 -26.94 -23.52
N PRO A 517 -13.91 -26.30 -24.18
CA PRO A 517 -15.09 -25.75 -23.51
C PRO A 517 -15.94 -26.83 -22.82
N GLU A 518 -16.16 -27.97 -23.45
CA GLU A 518 -16.96 -29.08 -22.90
C GLU A 518 -16.25 -29.71 -21.68
N ARG A 519 -14.93 -29.90 -21.77
CA ARG A 519 -14.10 -30.50 -20.73
C ARG A 519 -14.04 -29.64 -19.48
N LEU A 520 -14.07 -28.31 -19.60
CA LEU A 520 -13.78 -27.37 -18.51
C LEU A 520 -14.96 -26.46 -18.13
N GLY A 521 -16.18 -26.77 -18.56
CA GLY A 521 -17.39 -26.10 -18.07
C GLY A 521 -17.85 -24.88 -18.89
N GLY A 522 -17.43 -24.75 -20.14
CA GLY A 522 -17.89 -23.72 -21.07
C GLY A 522 -16.98 -22.49 -21.13
N PHE A 523 -17.38 -21.52 -21.96
CA PHE A 523 -16.60 -20.31 -22.19
C PHE A 523 -16.55 -19.36 -21.00
N GLU A 524 -17.53 -19.41 -20.11
CA GLU A 524 -17.60 -18.55 -18.91
C GLU A 524 -16.96 -19.19 -17.66
N ALA A 525 -16.40 -20.40 -17.77
CA ALA A 525 -15.68 -21.04 -16.68
C ALA A 525 -14.46 -20.20 -16.29
N ASP A 526 -14.36 -19.83 -15.02
CA ASP A 526 -13.26 -19.07 -14.42
C ASP A 526 -12.40 -20.03 -13.59
N LEU A 527 -11.22 -20.35 -14.10
CA LEU A 527 -10.33 -21.36 -13.57
C LEU A 527 -8.88 -20.87 -13.57
N ASP A 528 -8.02 -21.54 -12.83
CA ASP A 528 -6.56 -21.32 -12.93
C ASP A 528 -5.99 -22.02 -14.17
N TRP A 529 -6.09 -21.32 -15.30
CA TRP A 529 -5.68 -21.83 -16.61
C TRP A 529 -4.20 -22.19 -16.69
N ALA A 530 -3.36 -21.51 -15.89
CA ALA A 530 -1.93 -21.77 -15.88
C ALA A 530 -1.58 -23.14 -15.26
N GLU A 531 -2.41 -23.59 -14.29
CA GLU A 531 -2.23 -24.88 -13.61
C GLU A 531 -2.97 -26.03 -14.30
N ILE A 532 -4.15 -25.74 -14.88
CA ILE A 532 -5.00 -26.77 -15.47
C ILE A 532 -4.53 -27.19 -16.87
N LEU A 533 -4.06 -26.22 -17.66
CA LEU A 533 -3.61 -26.50 -19.03
C LEU A 533 -2.14 -26.93 -19.05
N SER A 534 -1.85 -28.00 -19.77
CA SER A 534 -0.47 -28.35 -20.12
C SER A 534 0.18 -27.22 -20.93
N LEU A 535 1.51 -27.12 -20.90
CA LEU A 535 2.23 -26.09 -21.66
C LEU A 535 1.89 -26.14 -23.16
N GLY A 536 1.70 -27.33 -23.74
CA GLY A 536 1.28 -27.49 -25.13
C GLY A 536 -0.12 -26.95 -25.39
N GLU A 537 -1.08 -27.15 -24.48
CA GLU A 537 -2.42 -26.53 -24.58
C GLU A 537 -2.37 -25.02 -24.43
N GLN A 538 -1.55 -24.50 -23.51
CA GLN A 538 -1.32 -23.05 -23.35
C GLN A 538 -0.75 -22.44 -24.65
N GLN A 539 0.23 -23.11 -25.29
CA GLN A 539 0.79 -22.65 -26.58
C GLN A 539 -0.25 -22.67 -27.69
N ARG A 540 -1.06 -23.73 -27.81
CA ARG A 540 -2.17 -23.77 -28.78
C ARG A 540 -3.21 -22.69 -28.53
N LEU A 541 -3.54 -22.41 -27.25
CA LEU A 541 -4.45 -21.33 -26.89
C LEU A 541 -3.87 -19.95 -27.26
N ALA A 542 -2.57 -19.75 -27.12
CA ALA A 542 -1.90 -18.51 -27.57
C ALA A 542 -1.96 -18.35 -29.10
N PHE A 543 -1.86 -19.45 -29.87
CA PHE A 543 -2.11 -19.42 -31.30
C PHE A 543 -3.57 -19.13 -31.64
N ALA A 544 -4.54 -19.61 -30.85
CA ALA A 544 -5.95 -19.24 -31.02
C ALA A 544 -6.14 -17.72 -30.88
N ARG A 545 -5.47 -17.06 -29.93
CA ARG A 545 -5.45 -15.59 -29.81
C ARG A 545 -4.94 -14.92 -31.09
N LEU A 546 -3.88 -15.44 -31.67
CA LEU A 546 -3.29 -14.93 -32.91
C LEU A 546 -4.27 -15.07 -34.09
N LEU A 547 -4.92 -16.22 -34.23
CA LEU A 547 -5.89 -16.48 -35.32
C LEU A 547 -7.17 -15.61 -35.17
N LEU A 548 -7.56 -15.27 -33.93
CA LEU A 548 -8.68 -14.37 -33.67
C LEU A 548 -8.32 -12.91 -33.99
N THR A 549 -7.14 -12.47 -33.55
CA THR A 549 -6.69 -11.07 -33.65
C THR A 549 -6.25 -10.73 -35.07
N LYS A 550 -5.68 -11.67 -35.79
CA LYS A 550 -5.08 -11.52 -37.13
C LYS A 550 -4.18 -10.31 -37.23
N PRO A 551 -3.14 -10.22 -36.36
CA PRO A 551 -2.25 -9.06 -36.32
C PRO A 551 -1.49 -8.93 -37.64
N ARG A 552 -1.03 -7.74 -37.97
CA ARG A 552 -0.19 -7.52 -39.13
C ARG A 552 1.18 -8.20 -38.96
N TYR A 553 1.71 -8.22 -37.73
CA TYR A 553 2.97 -8.88 -37.38
C TYR A 553 2.80 -9.82 -36.19
N ALA A 554 3.32 -11.02 -36.30
CA ALA A 554 3.41 -11.98 -35.21
C ALA A 554 4.89 -12.25 -34.84
N ILE A 555 5.22 -12.13 -33.57
CA ILE A 555 6.57 -12.39 -33.03
C ILE A 555 6.47 -13.61 -32.12
N LEU A 556 7.17 -14.69 -32.47
CA LEU A 556 7.06 -16.01 -31.86
C LEU A 556 8.37 -16.40 -31.20
N ASP A 557 8.44 -16.36 -29.86
CA ASP A 557 9.62 -16.81 -29.10
C ASP A 557 9.45 -18.25 -28.64
N GLU A 558 9.96 -19.20 -29.42
CA GLU A 558 9.84 -20.66 -29.16
C GLU A 558 8.39 -21.10 -28.85
N ALA A 559 7.41 -20.44 -29.48
CA ALA A 559 5.99 -20.55 -29.15
C ALA A 559 5.36 -21.93 -29.44
N THR A 560 6.12 -22.88 -30.04
CA THR A 560 5.71 -24.26 -30.32
C THR A 560 6.63 -25.28 -29.68
N SER A 561 7.50 -24.87 -28.75
CA SER A 561 8.53 -25.75 -28.17
C SER A 561 8.00 -26.97 -27.41
N ALA A 562 6.77 -26.86 -26.84
CA ALA A 562 6.11 -27.96 -26.12
C ALA A 562 5.13 -28.79 -27.01
N LEU A 563 5.07 -28.53 -28.29
CA LEU A 563 4.19 -29.24 -29.22
C LEU A 563 4.94 -30.41 -29.92
N ASP A 564 4.18 -31.43 -30.29
CA ASP A 564 4.60 -32.41 -31.26
C ASP A 564 4.72 -31.83 -32.66
N LEU A 565 5.34 -32.57 -33.58
CA LEU A 565 5.60 -32.10 -34.94
C LEU A 565 4.29 -31.87 -35.76
N ASP A 566 3.26 -32.65 -35.49
CA ASP A 566 1.99 -32.57 -36.24
C ASP A 566 1.21 -31.32 -35.83
N ASN A 567 1.12 -31.04 -34.53
CA ASN A 567 0.51 -29.81 -34.04
C ASN A 567 1.35 -28.59 -34.43
N GLU A 568 2.67 -28.62 -34.36
CA GLU A 568 3.53 -27.54 -34.83
C GLU A 568 3.29 -27.26 -36.32
N GLN A 569 3.27 -28.28 -37.15
CA GLN A 569 2.99 -28.16 -38.57
C GLN A 569 1.64 -27.51 -38.82
N HIS A 570 0.59 -28.06 -38.19
CA HIS A 570 -0.76 -27.55 -38.34
C HIS A 570 -0.88 -26.07 -37.99
N LEU A 571 -0.30 -25.62 -36.88
CA LEU A 571 -0.36 -24.22 -36.44
C LEU A 571 0.39 -23.28 -37.39
N TYR A 572 1.57 -23.66 -37.90
CA TYR A 572 2.28 -22.83 -38.89
C TYR A 572 1.58 -22.77 -40.26
N GLU A 573 0.91 -23.85 -40.69
CA GLU A 573 0.07 -23.83 -41.88
C GLU A 573 -1.13 -22.87 -41.72
N GLN A 574 -1.78 -22.88 -40.55
CA GLN A 574 -2.84 -21.91 -40.22
C GLN A 574 -2.30 -20.47 -40.22
N LEU A 575 -1.11 -20.24 -39.62
CA LEU A 575 -0.49 -18.92 -39.61
C LEU A 575 -0.21 -18.40 -41.02
N GLN A 576 0.38 -19.22 -41.89
CA GLN A 576 0.64 -18.86 -43.29
C GLN A 576 -0.65 -18.51 -44.05
N ALA A 577 -1.76 -19.20 -43.78
CA ALA A 577 -3.06 -18.94 -44.40
C ALA A 577 -3.60 -17.53 -44.04
N THR A 578 -3.21 -16.95 -42.90
CA THR A 578 -3.62 -15.59 -42.47
C THR A 578 -2.91 -14.47 -43.23
N LYS A 579 -1.83 -14.74 -43.95
CA LYS A 579 -0.91 -13.77 -44.57
C LYS A 579 -0.27 -12.80 -43.59
N THR A 580 -0.24 -13.12 -42.33
CA THR A 580 0.46 -12.38 -41.27
C THR A 580 1.95 -12.44 -41.51
N THR A 581 2.66 -11.33 -41.42
CA THR A 581 4.13 -11.29 -41.39
C THR A 581 4.63 -11.82 -40.03
N PHE A 582 5.56 -12.76 -40.01
CA PHE A 582 5.98 -13.31 -38.73
C PHE A 582 7.50 -13.50 -38.58
N VAL A 583 7.96 -13.31 -37.35
CA VAL A 583 9.34 -13.55 -36.94
C VAL A 583 9.31 -14.63 -35.87
N SER A 584 9.93 -15.77 -36.12
CA SER A 584 9.98 -16.88 -35.17
C SER A 584 11.40 -17.10 -34.65
N VAL A 585 11.54 -17.33 -33.35
CA VAL A 585 12.74 -17.93 -32.77
C VAL A 585 12.47 -19.42 -32.58
N GLY A 586 13.40 -20.27 -33.01
CA GLY A 586 13.26 -21.69 -32.83
C GLY A 586 14.57 -22.46 -33.05
N HIS A 587 14.61 -23.69 -32.54
CA HIS A 587 15.75 -24.60 -32.64
C HIS A 587 15.46 -25.79 -33.55
N ARG A 588 14.20 -26.02 -33.92
CA ARG A 588 13.78 -27.17 -34.72
C ARG A 588 13.97 -26.93 -36.21
N VAL A 589 14.60 -27.88 -36.87
CA VAL A 589 14.80 -27.86 -38.34
C VAL A 589 13.46 -27.89 -39.10
N SER A 590 12.41 -28.48 -38.49
CA SER A 590 11.05 -28.51 -39.03
C SER A 590 10.49 -27.12 -39.35
N LEU A 591 10.86 -26.09 -38.60
CA LEU A 591 10.37 -24.70 -38.78
C LEU A 591 10.91 -24.06 -40.05
N VAL A 592 12.07 -24.48 -40.54
CA VAL A 592 12.72 -23.86 -41.72
C VAL A 592 11.81 -23.85 -42.94
N LYS A 593 10.93 -24.88 -43.12
CA LYS A 593 10.03 -24.96 -44.28
C LYS A 593 8.92 -23.93 -44.31
N TYR A 594 8.61 -23.25 -43.19
CA TYR A 594 7.54 -22.27 -43.10
C TYR A 594 8.02 -20.83 -43.28
N HIS A 595 9.33 -20.60 -43.35
CA HIS A 595 9.95 -19.28 -43.46
C HIS A 595 10.63 -19.09 -44.82
N GLN A 596 10.83 -17.86 -45.23
CA GLN A 596 11.51 -17.47 -46.46
C GLN A 596 12.98 -17.19 -46.21
N GLN A 597 13.31 -16.64 -45.02
CA GLN A 597 14.66 -16.25 -44.64
C GLN A 597 15.02 -16.83 -43.27
N VAL A 598 16.31 -17.06 -43.06
CA VAL A 598 16.89 -17.50 -41.80
C VAL A 598 17.95 -16.50 -41.37
N LEU A 599 17.74 -15.89 -40.21
CA LEU A 599 18.71 -15.05 -39.52
C LEU A 599 19.46 -15.92 -38.50
N GLU A 600 20.70 -16.20 -38.75
CA GLU A 600 21.54 -16.99 -37.85
C GLU A 600 22.42 -16.06 -37.01
N LEU A 601 22.32 -16.17 -35.66
CA LEU A 601 23.15 -15.49 -34.68
C LEU A 601 24.26 -16.41 -34.22
N LEU A 602 25.53 -16.05 -34.46
CA LEU A 602 26.68 -16.95 -34.26
C LEU A 602 27.21 -16.93 -32.82
N GLY A 603 26.72 -16.01 -31.96
CA GLY A 603 27.05 -15.96 -30.52
C GLY A 603 28.29 -15.13 -30.16
N ASP A 604 29.10 -14.75 -31.12
CA ASP A 604 30.26 -13.84 -31.01
C ASP A 604 29.88 -12.38 -31.32
N GLY A 605 28.59 -12.12 -31.54
CA GLY A 605 28.04 -10.84 -31.98
C GLY A 605 27.87 -10.74 -33.48
N SER A 606 28.38 -11.68 -34.27
CA SER A 606 28.18 -11.76 -35.72
C SER A 606 26.88 -12.47 -36.08
N TRP A 607 26.40 -12.20 -37.29
CA TRP A 607 25.17 -12.76 -37.81
C TRP A 607 25.26 -13.01 -39.34
N ARG A 608 24.39 -13.83 -39.86
CA ARG A 608 24.19 -13.98 -41.30
C ARG A 608 22.70 -14.13 -41.63
N LEU A 609 22.29 -13.53 -42.72
CA LEU A 609 20.95 -13.69 -43.27
C LEU A 609 21.06 -14.52 -44.56
N VAL A 610 20.34 -15.63 -44.63
CA VAL A 610 20.38 -16.57 -45.76
C VAL A 610 18.97 -16.96 -46.17
N SER A 611 18.80 -17.36 -47.43
CA SER A 611 17.54 -17.99 -47.85
C SER A 611 17.35 -19.36 -47.19
N THR A 612 16.08 -19.75 -47.05
CA THR A 612 15.76 -21.10 -46.48
C THR A 612 16.40 -22.23 -47.27
N GLU A 613 16.51 -22.07 -48.60
CA GLU A 613 17.14 -23.08 -49.47
C GLU A 613 18.63 -23.20 -49.20
N GLU A 614 19.31 -22.08 -49.08
CA GLU A 614 20.76 -22.03 -48.77
C GLU A 614 21.05 -22.59 -47.38
N TYR A 615 20.22 -22.26 -46.37
CA TYR A 615 20.35 -22.80 -45.01
C TYR A 615 20.19 -24.31 -44.97
N ARG A 616 19.21 -24.88 -45.72
CA ARG A 616 19.02 -26.33 -45.82
C ARG A 616 20.20 -27.04 -46.47
N CYS A 617 20.81 -26.42 -47.48
CA CYS A 617 21.98 -26.97 -48.13
C CYS A 617 23.20 -26.98 -47.20
N SER A 618 23.42 -25.94 -46.44
CA SER A 618 24.52 -25.84 -45.47
C SER A 618 24.32 -26.79 -44.28
N ALA A 619 23.09 -26.94 -43.77
CA ALA A 619 22.79 -27.85 -42.66
C ALA A 619 22.97 -29.35 -43.03
N LYS A 620 22.77 -29.74 -44.30
CA LYS A 620 23.02 -31.09 -44.78
C LYS A 620 24.50 -31.46 -44.89
N VAL A 621 25.39 -30.50 -44.86
CA VAL A 621 26.86 -30.73 -44.96
C VAL A 621 27.47 -31.00 -43.56
N PHE A 622 26.78 -30.64 -42.48
CA PHE A 622 27.26 -30.76 -41.08
C PHE A 622 26.47 -31.79 -40.23
N GLY A 623 25.50 -32.54 -40.78
CA GLY A 623 24.71 -33.61 -40.15
C GLY A 623 25.06 -35.00 -40.74
#